data_582ec578779af84f3e165c18fe12cf49
#
_entry.id   582ec578779af84f3e165c18fe12cf49
#
_cell.length_a   1.000
_cell.length_b   1.000
_cell.length_c   1.000
_cell.angle_alpha   90.00
_cell.angle_beta   90.00
_cell.angle_gamma   90.00
#
_symmetry.space_group_name_H-M   'P 1'
#
loop_
_entity.id
_entity.type
_entity.pdbx_description
1 polymer ?
#
loop_
_entity_poly.entity_id
_entity_poly.type
_entity_poly.pdbx_seq_one_letter_code
_entity_poly.pdbx_strand_id
1 'polypeptide(L)'
;MTEARCGAVPLVLPLAACGLERLHDVGGKAARLGALERAGFRGAPGFVLTTSAYRALMGGGLERRVHDALRGMAGEESAAARLASRQIRRLIEAEPMPPDCRRAILDGYAVIAHAADMPDPPVAIRSSATAECLATRSFAGQQETFLWLRGAEPVIAHVRKVWSSLFSPQA
;
A
#
# COMPACT_ATOMS: atom_id res chain seq x y z
N MET A 1 -11.17 13.03 -32.51
CA MET A 1 -10.31 12.23 -31.61
C MET A 1 -10.37 12.89 -30.26
N THR A 2 -11.16 12.32 -29.36
CA THR A 2 -11.43 12.91 -28.02
C THR A 2 -10.32 12.39 -27.10
N GLU A 3 -9.44 13.29 -26.69
CA GLU A 3 -8.45 12.98 -25.64
C GLU A 3 -9.20 12.55 -24.38
N ALA A 4 -9.08 11.29 -24.03
CA ALA A 4 -9.53 10.78 -22.74
C ALA A 4 -8.79 11.57 -21.65
N ARG A 5 -9.49 12.44 -20.92
CA ARG A 5 -8.99 13.08 -19.70
C ARG A 5 -8.57 11.94 -18.77
N CYS A 6 -7.28 11.79 -18.60
CA CYS A 6 -6.69 10.91 -17.59
C CYS A 6 -7.11 11.47 -16.22
N GLY A 7 -8.26 11.03 -15.72
CA GLY A 7 -8.76 11.39 -14.40
C GLY A 7 -7.74 10.90 -13.37
N ALA A 8 -7.41 11.74 -12.36
CA ALA A 8 -6.52 11.35 -11.28
C ALA A 8 -7.02 10.05 -10.63
N VAL A 9 -6.12 9.08 -10.46
CA VAL A 9 -6.47 7.81 -9.80
C VAL A 9 -6.89 8.09 -8.36
N PRO A 10 -8.09 7.66 -7.91
CA PRO A 10 -8.54 7.87 -6.55
C PRO A 10 -7.55 7.31 -5.52
N LEU A 11 -7.50 7.89 -4.32
CA LEU A 11 -6.63 7.41 -3.23
C LEU A 11 -7.01 6.01 -2.75
N VAL A 12 -8.31 5.69 -2.78
CA VAL A 12 -8.88 4.42 -2.35
C VAL A 12 -9.84 3.91 -3.43
N LEU A 13 -9.84 2.60 -3.63
CA LEU A 13 -10.79 1.88 -4.48
C LEU A 13 -11.39 0.72 -3.70
N PRO A 14 -12.72 0.47 -3.80
CA PRO A 14 -13.30 -0.80 -3.34
C PRO A 14 -12.62 -1.97 -4.06
N LEU A 15 -12.47 -3.10 -3.39
CA LEU A 15 -11.80 -4.27 -3.96
C LEU A 15 -12.48 -4.72 -5.26
N ALA A 16 -13.82 -4.70 -5.32
CA ALA A 16 -14.60 -5.00 -6.52
C ALA A 16 -14.29 -4.09 -7.73
N ALA A 17 -13.83 -2.85 -7.49
CA ALA A 17 -13.41 -1.93 -8.55
C ALA A 17 -11.98 -2.17 -9.04
N CYS A 18 -11.23 -3.05 -8.39
CA CYS A 18 -9.88 -3.43 -8.78
C CYS A 18 -9.95 -4.58 -9.79
N GLY A 19 -9.21 -4.45 -10.89
CA GLY A 19 -9.10 -5.51 -11.88
C GLY A 19 -7.75 -5.46 -12.58
N LEU A 20 -7.50 -6.40 -13.48
CA LEU A 20 -6.22 -6.52 -14.19
C LEU A 20 -5.89 -5.26 -15.00
N GLU A 21 -6.88 -4.52 -15.43
CA GLU A 21 -6.75 -3.22 -16.11
C GLU A 21 -6.18 -2.13 -15.22
N ARG A 22 -6.24 -2.31 -13.89
CA ARG A 22 -5.71 -1.37 -12.88
C ARG A 22 -4.44 -1.86 -12.18
N LEU A 23 -3.76 -2.82 -12.77
CA LEU A 23 -2.56 -3.43 -12.20
C LEU A 23 -1.52 -2.40 -11.74
N HIS A 24 -1.32 -1.33 -12.51
CA HIS A 24 -0.38 -0.25 -12.21
C HIS A 24 -0.84 0.67 -11.07
N ASP A 25 -2.14 0.68 -10.77
CA ASP A 25 -2.71 1.50 -9.71
C ASP A 25 -2.78 0.77 -8.37
N VAL A 26 -3.08 -0.54 -8.40
CA VAL A 26 -3.44 -1.31 -7.20
C VAL A 26 -2.52 -2.50 -6.90
N GLY A 27 -1.61 -2.83 -7.82
CA GLY A 27 -0.70 -3.97 -7.70
C GLY A 27 -1.36 -5.33 -7.98
N GLY A 28 -0.53 -6.36 -8.09
CA GLY A 28 -0.94 -7.68 -8.59
C GLY A 28 -1.93 -8.42 -7.70
N LYS A 29 -1.73 -8.38 -6.37
CA LYS A 29 -2.64 -9.08 -5.43
C LYS A 29 -4.04 -8.48 -5.45
N ALA A 30 -4.15 -7.15 -5.36
CA ALA A 30 -5.43 -6.46 -5.36
C ALA A 30 -6.16 -6.61 -6.70
N ALA A 31 -5.45 -6.50 -7.82
CA ALA A 31 -6.02 -6.67 -9.15
C ALA A 31 -6.61 -8.07 -9.35
N ARG A 32 -5.90 -9.13 -8.89
CA ARG A 32 -6.41 -10.51 -8.98
C ARG A 32 -7.58 -10.77 -8.05
N LEU A 33 -7.54 -10.26 -6.81
CA LEU A 33 -8.65 -10.39 -5.87
C LEU A 33 -9.91 -9.69 -6.40
N GLY A 34 -9.79 -8.48 -6.93
CA GLY A 34 -10.92 -7.79 -7.52
C GLY A 34 -11.47 -8.48 -8.78
N ALA A 35 -10.60 -9.08 -9.60
CA ALA A 35 -11.04 -9.90 -10.72
C ALA A 35 -11.82 -11.14 -10.28
N LEU A 36 -11.38 -11.83 -9.21
CA LEU A 36 -12.11 -12.95 -8.62
C LEU A 36 -13.47 -12.53 -8.07
N GLU A 37 -13.55 -11.40 -7.36
CA GLU A 37 -14.81 -10.87 -6.83
C GLU A 37 -15.80 -10.55 -7.96
N ARG A 38 -15.34 -9.94 -9.05
CA ARG A 38 -16.16 -9.70 -10.25
C ARG A 38 -16.60 -10.97 -10.96
N ALA A 39 -15.83 -12.05 -10.84
CA ALA A 39 -16.21 -13.37 -11.36
C ALA A 39 -17.20 -14.12 -10.44
N GLY A 40 -17.68 -13.48 -9.35
CA GLY A 40 -18.68 -14.05 -8.46
C GLY A 40 -18.11 -14.84 -7.28
N PHE A 41 -16.78 -14.89 -7.10
CA PHE A 41 -16.19 -15.49 -5.91
C PHE A 41 -16.39 -14.59 -4.69
N ARG A 42 -16.95 -15.14 -3.62
CA ARG A 42 -17.16 -14.41 -2.38
C ARG A 42 -15.83 -14.24 -1.64
N GLY A 43 -15.42 -13.00 -1.44
CA GLY A 43 -14.27 -12.61 -0.62
C GLY A 43 -14.71 -11.85 0.64
N ALA A 44 -13.77 -11.60 1.54
CA ALA A 44 -13.97 -10.62 2.60
C ALA A 44 -14.09 -9.22 1.98
N PRO A 45 -15.00 -8.35 2.49
CA PRO A 45 -15.08 -6.96 2.04
C PRO A 45 -13.73 -6.26 2.27
N GLY A 46 -13.35 -5.40 1.33
CA GLY A 46 -12.07 -4.72 1.42
C GLY A 46 -11.96 -3.52 0.51
N PHE A 47 -10.93 -2.73 0.73
CA PHE A 47 -10.54 -1.62 -0.12
C PHE A 47 -9.03 -1.62 -0.36
N VAL A 48 -8.61 -0.90 -1.37
CA VAL A 48 -7.21 -0.82 -1.78
C VAL A 48 -6.77 0.64 -1.75
N LEU A 49 -5.67 0.91 -1.06
CA LEU A 49 -4.94 2.16 -1.21
C LEU A 49 -4.12 2.09 -2.49
N THR A 50 -4.38 3.02 -3.40
CA THR A 50 -3.75 3.05 -4.71
C THR A 50 -2.32 3.61 -4.65
N THR A 51 -1.60 3.50 -5.76
CA THR A 51 -0.28 4.15 -5.91
C THR A 51 -0.36 5.67 -5.73
N SER A 52 -1.52 6.30 -5.97
CA SER A 52 -1.73 7.74 -5.71
C SER A 52 -1.68 8.05 -4.22
N ALA A 53 -2.22 7.19 -3.35
CA ALA A 53 -2.13 7.37 -1.89
C ALA A 53 -0.67 7.24 -1.40
N TYR A 54 0.08 6.28 -1.94
CA TYR A 54 1.51 6.13 -1.65
C TYR A 54 2.30 7.38 -2.09
N ARG A 55 2.07 7.87 -3.31
CA ARG A 55 2.72 9.10 -3.82
C ARG A 55 2.37 10.32 -2.97
N ALA A 56 1.13 10.42 -2.48
CA ALA A 56 0.72 11.50 -1.59
C ALA A 56 1.51 11.50 -0.29
N LEU A 57 1.78 10.31 0.31
CA LEU A 57 2.65 10.20 1.49
C LEU A 57 4.09 10.57 1.16
N MET A 58 4.62 10.12 0.02
CA MET A 58 6.00 10.38 -0.40
C MET A 58 6.25 11.87 -0.74
N GLY A 59 5.20 12.65 -0.93
CA GLY A 59 5.28 14.10 -1.14
C GLY A 59 5.92 14.84 0.04
N GLY A 60 5.83 16.18 0.05
CA GLY A 60 6.27 17.02 1.18
C GLY A 60 7.76 16.93 1.56
N GLY A 61 8.60 16.36 0.67
CA GLY A 61 10.05 16.22 0.92
C GLY A 61 10.47 14.85 1.49
N LEU A 62 9.53 13.94 1.79
CA LEU A 62 9.86 12.58 2.23
C LEU A 62 10.63 11.82 1.14
N GLU A 63 10.19 11.92 -0.12
CA GLU A 63 10.87 11.28 -1.26
C GLU A 63 12.35 11.68 -1.35
N ARG A 64 12.67 12.98 -1.18
CA ARG A 64 14.04 13.47 -1.17
C ARG A 64 14.83 12.88 -0.02
N ARG A 65 14.27 12.84 1.20
CA ARG A 65 14.93 12.26 2.38
C ARG A 65 15.20 10.76 2.20
N VAL A 66 14.29 10.04 1.59
CA VAL A 66 14.46 8.61 1.23
C VAL A 66 15.57 8.46 0.18
N HIS A 67 15.56 9.29 -0.84
CA HIS A 67 16.58 9.26 -1.90
C HIS A 67 17.98 9.58 -1.35
N ASP A 68 18.11 10.55 -0.44
CA ASP A 68 19.38 10.89 0.19
C ASP A 68 19.91 9.72 1.05
N ALA A 69 19.01 9.02 1.76
CA ALA A 69 19.38 7.81 2.51
C ALA A 69 19.85 6.67 1.60
N LEU A 70 19.25 6.53 0.39
CA LEU A 70 19.69 5.55 -0.61
C LEU A 70 21.05 5.91 -1.22
N ARG A 71 21.33 7.19 -1.48
CA ARG A 71 22.64 7.65 -2.01
C ARG A 71 23.80 7.35 -1.07
N GLY A 72 23.55 7.36 0.25
CA GLY A 72 24.54 6.99 1.26
C GLY A 72 24.96 5.51 1.20
N MET A 73 24.32 4.68 0.37
CA MET A 73 24.60 3.26 0.17
C MET A 73 25.66 2.98 -0.90
N ALA A 74 26.43 3.97 -1.37
CA ALA A 74 27.47 3.78 -2.38
C ALA A 74 28.57 2.84 -1.85
N GLY A 75 28.35 1.51 -2.02
CA GLY A 75 29.24 0.41 -1.63
C GLY A 75 28.42 -0.88 -1.46
N GLU A 76 28.96 -2.00 -1.94
CA GLU A 76 28.33 -3.34 -1.88
C GLU A 76 28.26 -3.93 -0.45
N GLU A 77 28.50 -3.16 0.59
CA GLU A 77 28.49 -3.66 1.97
C GLU A 77 27.07 -3.86 2.48
N SER A 78 26.71 -5.11 2.73
CA SER A 78 25.41 -5.51 3.30
C SER A 78 25.05 -4.81 4.61
N ALA A 79 26.01 -4.25 5.34
CA ALA A 79 25.80 -3.47 6.56
C ALA A 79 25.26 -2.07 6.27
N ALA A 80 25.79 -1.38 5.25
CA ALA A 80 25.30 -0.06 4.82
C ALA A 80 23.86 -0.16 4.29
N ALA A 81 23.56 -1.17 3.49
CA ALA A 81 22.21 -1.44 3.00
C ALA A 81 21.20 -1.67 4.14
N ARG A 82 21.56 -2.45 5.16
CA ARG A 82 20.72 -2.66 6.34
C ARG A 82 20.51 -1.38 7.15
N LEU A 83 21.52 -0.52 7.26
CA LEU A 83 21.40 0.75 7.96
C LEU A 83 20.46 1.70 7.22
N ALA A 84 20.63 1.86 5.91
CA ALA A 84 19.79 2.69 5.07
C ALA A 84 18.32 2.18 5.06
N SER A 85 18.11 0.88 4.94
CA SER A 85 16.79 0.26 5.07
C SER A 85 16.11 0.66 6.37
N ARG A 86 16.78 0.50 7.52
CA ARG A 86 16.22 0.91 8.82
C ARG A 86 15.93 2.40 8.89
N GLN A 87 16.81 3.24 8.35
CA GLN A 87 16.61 4.69 8.30
C GLN A 87 15.39 5.05 7.46
N ILE A 88 15.27 4.51 6.25
CA ILE A 88 14.16 4.77 5.33
C ILE A 88 12.83 4.31 5.94
N ARG A 89 12.80 3.11 6.51
CA ARG A 89 11.60 2.60 7.18
C ARG A 89 11.16 3.53 8.31
N ARG A 90 12.06 4.00 9.15
CA ARG A 90 11.74 4.97 10.21
C ARG A 90 11.21 6.29 9.65
N LEU A 91 11.77 6.80 8.55
CA LEU A 91 11.29 8.02 7.89
C LEU A 91 9.84 7.87 7.43
N ILE A 92 9.51 6.76 6.76
CA ILE A 92 8.16 6.49 6.25
C ILE A 92 7.17 6.26 7.40
N GLU A 93 7.55 5.49 8.42
CA GLU A 93 6.68 5.18 9.55
C GLU A 93 6.39 6.40 10.44
N ALA A 94 7.33 7.33 10.53
CA ALA A 94 7.18 8.58 11.29
C ALA A 94 6.43 9.67 10.52
N GLU A 95 6.34 9.57 9.18
CA GLU A 95 5.68 10.59 8.37
C GLU A 95 4.19 10.66 8.69
N PRO A 96 3.63 11.85 8.95
CA PRO A 96 2.19 12.01 9.16
C PRO A 96 1.42 11.55 7.92
N MET A 97 0.34 10.77 8.14
CA MET A 97 -0.56 10.41 7.04
C MET A 97 -1.22 11.67 6.47
N PRO A 98 -1.14 11.94 5.16
CA PRO A 98 -1.81 13.07 4.55
C PRO A 98 -3.31 13.09 4.90
N PRO A 99 -3.90 14.26 5.21
CA PRO A 99 -5.29 14.35 5.69
C PRO A 99 -6.30 13.66 4.77
N ASP A 100 -6.14 13.80 3.46
CA ASP A 100 -7.05 13.16 2.49
C ASP A 100 -6.88 11.64 2.44
N CYS A 101 -5.64 11.12 2.56
CA CYS A 101 -5.38 9.70 2.68
C CYS A 101 -5.96 9.15 4.00
N ARG A 102 -5.77 9.88 5.11
CA ARG A 102 -6.33 9.52 6.40
C ARG A 102 -7.86 9.41 6.32
N ARG A 103 -8.52 10.41 5.76
CA ARG A 103 -9.98 10.42 5.56
C ARG A 103 -10.42 9.23 4.71
N ALA A 104 -9.78 9.00 3.57
CA ALA A 104 -10.13 7.90 2.67
C ALA A 104 -9.96 6.50 3.34
N ILE A 105 -8.97 6.33 4.24
CA ILE A 105 -8.80 5.11 5.04
C ILE A 105 -9.95 4.97 6.04
N LEU A 106 -10.31 6.05 6.75
CA LEU A 106 -11.43 6.05 7.70
C LEU A 106 -12.74 5.67 7.02
N ASP A 107 -13.03 6.28 5.89
CA ASP A 107 -14.24 6.00 5.10
C ASP A 107 -14.27 4.54 4.63
N GLY A 108 -13.14 4.03 4.11
CA GLY A 108 -13.02 2.64 3.69
C GLY A 108 -13.19 1.66 4.85
N TYR A 109 -12.64 1.95 6.03
CA TYR A 109 -12.78 1.12 7.23
C TYR A 109 -14.23 1.13 7.73
N ALA A 110 -14.92 2.28 7.69
CA ALA A 110 -16.34 2.39 8.04
C ALA A 110 -17.23 1.55 7.12
N VAL A 111 -16.93 1.47 5.82
CA VAL A 111 -17.64 0.58 4.90
C VAL A 111 -17.47 -0.89 5.29
N ILE A 112 -16.26 -1.32 5.67
CA ILE A 112 -16.02 -2.69 6.16
C ILE A 112 -16.78 -2.93 7.48
N ALA A 113 -16.76 -1.97 8.40
CA ALA A 113 -17.47 -2.05 9.67
C ALA A 113 -18.98 -2.23 9.48
N HIS A 114 -19.56 -1.46 8.56
CA HIS A 114 -20.96 -1.59 8.20
C HIS A 114 -21.27 -2.96 7.56
N ALA A 115 -20.44 -3.43 6.63
CA ALA A 115 -20.62 -4.72 5.97
C ALA A 115 -20.48 -5.92 6.93
N ALA A 116 -19.68 -5.76 8.00
CA ALA A 116 -19.46 -6.76 9.03
C ALA A 116 -20.47 -6.70 10.19
N ASP A 117 -21.34 -5.69 10.21
CA ASP A 117 -22.24 -5.37 11.33
C ASP A 117 -21.46 -5.29 12.66
N MET A 118 -20.29 -4.65 12.64
CA MET A 118 -19.38 -4.56 13.77
C MET A 118 -18.67 -3.21 13.77
N PRO A 119 -18.65 -2.45 14.89
CA PRO A 119 -18.05 -1.12 14.92
C PRO A 119 -16.53 -1.13 14.68
N ASP A 120 -15.83 -2.15 15.17
CA ASP A 120 -14.37 -2.32 14.99
C ASP A 120 -14.04 -3.74 14.53
N PRO A 121 -14.32 -4.08 13.25
CA PRO A 121 -14.03 -5.40 12.72
C PRO A 121 -12.51 -5.66 12.67
N PRO A 122 -12.06 -6.89 12.96
CA PRO A 122 -10.68 -7.24 12.74
C PRO A 122 -10.39 -7.29 11.25
N VAL A 123 -9.33 -6.61 10.82
CA VAL A 123 -8.92 -6.56 9.43
C VAL A 123 -7.50 -7.08 9.24
N ALA A 124 -7.20 -7.47 7.99
CA ALA A 124 -5.86 -7.79 7.52
C ALA A 124 -5.37 -6.69 6.60
N ILE A 125 -4.16 -6.18 6.84
CA ILE A 125 -3.48 -5.27 5.91
C ILE A 125 -2.40 -6.05 5.19
N ARG A 126 -2.43 -5.98 3.87
CA ARG A 126 -1.52 -6.74 3.00
C ARG A 126 -0.94 -5.82 1.93
N SER A 127 0.33 -6.00 1.64
CA SER A 127 0.95 -5.33 0.50
C SER A 127 0.39 -5.85 -0.84
N SER A 128 0.34 -4.98 -1.82
CA SER A 128 0.03 -5.29 -3.21
C SER A 128 0.91 -4.44 -4.10
N ALA A 129 2.17 -4.84 -4.28
CA ALA A 129 3.12 -4.06 -5.04
C ALA A 129 2.93 -4.25 -6.55
N THR A 130 3.16 -3.19 -7.32
CA THR A 130 3.13 -3.22 -8.79
C THR A 130 4.32 -4.01 -9.35
N ALA A 131 5.45 -4.03 -8.64
CA ALA A 131 6.65 -4.78 -9.02
C ALA A 131 6.50 -6.31 -8.89
N GLU A 132 5.53 -6.82 -8.10
CA GLU A 132 5.25 -8.26 -8.00
C GLU A 132 4.82 -8.91 -9.33
N CYS A 133 4.50 -8.10 -10.33
CA CYS A 133 4.07 -8.56 -11.65
C CYS A 133 5.22 -8.69 -12.65
N LEU A 134 6.45 -8.34 -12.28
CA LEU A 134 7.62 -8.55 -13.12
C LEU A 134 7.99 -10.04 -13.12
N ALA A 135 7.83 -10.69 -14.27
CA ALA A 135 8.04 -12.12 -14.47
C ALA A 135 9.46 -12.62 -14.13
N THR A 136 10.40 -11.70 -13.88
CA THR A 136 11.83 -12.01 -13.70
C THR A 136 12.29 -12.09 -12.24
N ARG A 137 11.48 -11.66 -11.27
CA ARG A 137 11.84 -11.73 -9.83
C ARG A 137 10.62 -12.08 -8.99
N SER A 138 10.72 -13.14 -8.20
CA SER A 138 9.70 -13.49 -7.20
C SER A 138 9.95 -12.66 -5.94
N PHE A 139 9.03 -11.75 -5.64
CA PHE A 139 8.98 -11.03 -4.36
C PHE A 139 8.08 -11.74 -3.34
N ALA A 140 7.82 -13.03 -3.55
CA ALA A 140 6.99 -13.82 -2.65
C ALA A 140 7.63 -13.90 -1.25
N GLY A 141 6.85 -13.57 -0.22
CA GLY A 141 7.30 -13.64 1.18
C GLY A 141 8.12 -12.44 1.68
N GLN A 142 8.43 -11.46 0.84
CA GLN A 142 9.28 -10.31 1.21
C GLN A 142 8.47 -9.13 1.78
N GLN A 143 7.16 -9.16 1.73
CA GLN A 143 6.29 -8.06 2.13
C GLN A 143 5.45 -8.41 3.35
N GLU A 144 5.36 -7.45 4.26
CA GLU A 144 4.69 -7.65 5.54
C GLU A 144 3.17 -7.76 5.38
N THR A 145 2.57 -8.67 6.16
CA THR A 145 1.14 -8.82 6.35
C THR A 145 0.83 -8.67 7.82
N PHE A 146 -0.13 -7.82 8.15
CA PHE A 146 -0.60 -7.62 9.52
C PHE A 146 -2.03 -8.12 9.64
N LEU A 147 -2.27 -8.95 10.62
CA LEU A 147 -3.56 -9.60 10.86
C LEU A 147 -4.19 -9.09 12.16
N TRP A 148 -5.50 -9.24 12.27
CA TRP A 148 -6.26 -8.97 13.50
C TRP A 148 -6.17 -7.53 14.01
N LEU A 149 -5.96 -6.57 13.11
CA LEU A 149 -5.95 -5.16 13.47
C LEU A 149 -7.39 -4.68 13.71
N ARG A 150 -7.61 -3.98 14.80
CA ARG A 150 -8.90 -3.39 15.15
C ARG A 150 -8.74 -1.89 15.37
N GLY A 151 -9.74 -1.12 14.89
CA GLY A 151 -9.76 0.32 15.01
C GLY A 151 -8.98 1.04 13.92
N ALA A 152 -9.40 2.24 13.58
CA ALA A 152 -8.88 3.01 12.46
C ALA A 152 -7.42 3.46 12.65
N GLU A 153 -7.03 3.88 13.86
CA GLU A 153 -5.66 4.35 14.11
C GLU A 153 -4.60 3.23 13.95
N PRO A 154 -4.81 2.01 14.50
CA PRO A 154 -3.94 0.88 14.19
C PRO A 154 -3.86 0.57 12.70
N VAL A 155 -4.98 0.67 11.95
CA VAL A 155 -4.98 0.48 10.50
C VAL A 155 -4.09 1.51 9.81
N ILE A 156 -4.25 2.81 10.10
CA ILE A 156 -3.44 3.90 9.54
C ILE A 156 -1.94 3.70 9.85
N ALA A 157 -1.61 3.33 11.08
CA ALA A 157 -0.23 3.09 11.47
C ALA A 157 0.39 1.91 10.69
N HIS A 158 -0.36 0.83 10.50
CA HIS A 158 0.14 -0.36 9.80
C HIS A 158 0.17 -0.19 8.26
N VAL A 159 -0.63 0.68 7.68
CA VAL A 159 -0.48 1.08 6.28
C VAL A 159 0.93 1.65 6.05
N ARG A 160 1.42 2.54 6.92
CA ARG A 160 2.80 3.08 6.80
C ARG A 160 3.85 1.98 6.96
N LYS A 161 3.64 1.01 7.87
CA LYS A 161 4.54 -0.14 8.02
C LYS A 161 4.58 -1.02 6.77
N VAL A 162 3.43 -1.29 6.15
CA VAL A 162 3.38 -2.02 4.88
C VAL A 162 4.13 -1.26 3.79
N TRP A 163 3.95 0.06 3.69
CA TRP A 163 4.69 0.86 2.72
C TRP A 163 6.20 0.92 3.02
N SER A 164 6.60 0.98 4.31
CA SER A 164 8.01 0.94 4.69
C SER A 164 8.66 -0.40 4.37
N SER A 165 7.90 -1.51 4.36
CA SER A 165 8.42 -2.85 4.05
C SER A 165 8.95 -2.99 2.62
N LEU A 166 8.58 -2.10 1.70
CA LEU A 166 9.16 -2.01 0.35
C LEU A 166 10.67 -1.74 0.37
N PHE A 167 11.19 -1.23 1.49
CA PHE A 167 12.61 -0.94 1.69
C PHE A 167 13.26 -1.94 2.66
N SER A 168 12.75 -3.17 2.74
CA SER A 168 13.42 -4.22 3.51
C SER A 168 14.72 -4.65 2.81
N PRO A 169 15.75 -5.14 3.55
CA PRO A 169 17.00 -5.57 2.94
C PRO A 169 16.85 -6.73 1.93
N GLN A 170 15.71 -7.41 1.97
CA GLN A 170 15.38 -8.51 1.06
C GLN A 170 14.57 -8.05 -0.15
N ALA A 171 14.00 -6.85 -0.13
CA ALA A 171 13.28 -6.23 -1.24
C ALA A 171 14.26 -5.46 -2.12
#